data_072081c56fe1a70ba51a07319baffcf6
#
_entry.id   072081c56fe1a70ba51a07319baffcf6
#
_cell.length_a   1.000
_cell.length_b   1.000
_cell.length_c   1.000
_cell.angle_alpha   90.00
_cell.angle_beta   90.00
_cell.angle_gamma   90.00
#
_symmetry.space_group_name_H-M   'P 1'
#
loop_
_entity.id
_entity.type
_entity.pdbx_description
1 polymer ?
#
loop_
_entity_poly.entity_id
_entity_poly.type
_entity_poly.pdbx_seq_one_letter_code
_entity_poly.pdbx_strand_id
1 'polypeptide(L)'
;MFLLKNNIRREIKFKIFIKDIGKFYSWLYNSPFKKKYNNRGVNSLYYDTINLDFANDNISGQSNRIKIRARWYTENNENFLNEFSNSKLFRFEIKRKKNNYSDKIFFTKKFSDRKNSVIAQRTLLKKELKNELSKFSELSHLILNDIVFVGYNREYFEHTFSENIRLTIDKDLSCLICSKIPNSKNTTIANNFIIIELKFKQENENLVKNILKTFPFRQIRSSKYLYAISKYYRLSY
;
A
#
# COMPACT_ATOMS: atom_id res chain seq x y z
N MET A 1 -1.04 4.57 -29.88
CA MET A 1 -0.73 5.92 -29.39
C MET A 1 -1.66 6.21 -28.22
N PHE A 2 -1.23 5.89 -26.98
CA PHE A 2 -2.04 6.13 -25.79
C PHE A 2 -1.89 7.59 -25.41
N LEU A 3 -2.97 8.34 -25.52
CA LEU A 3 -3.07 9.70 -25.01
C LEU A 3 -2.88 9.68 -23.48
N LEU A 4 -1.69 10.02 -23.04
CA LEU A 4 -1.36 10.32 -21.65
C LEU A 4 -2.16 11.57 -21.24
N LYS A 5 -3.38 11.40 -20.74
CA LYS A 5 -4.03 12.47 -19.97
C LYS A 5 -3.11 12.76 -18.78
N ASN A 6 -2.53 13.97 -18.77
CA ASN A 6 -1.70 14.53 -17.70
C ASN A 6 -2.47 14.68 -16.37
N ASN A 7 -2.91 13.58 -15.80
CA ASN A 7 -3.48 13.52 -14.45
C ASN A 7 -2.35 13.22 -13.45
N ILE A 8 -1.34 14.10 -13.40
CA ILE A 8 -0.26 13.96 -12.41
C ILE A 8 -0.87 14.10 -11.02
N ARG A 9 -0.99 12.97 -10.35
CA ARG A 9 -1.39 12.92 -8.93
C ARG A 9 -0.15 13.01 -8.06
N ARG A 10 -0.18 13.93 -7.11
CA ARG A 10 0.83 14.04 -6.06
C ARG A 10 0.37 13.31 -4.81
N GLU A 11 1.34 12.83 -4.05
CA GLU A 11 1.12 12.11 -2.80
C GLU A 11 2.12 12.59 -1.75
N ILE A 12 1.61 13.07 -0.63
CA ILE A 12 2.39 13.49 0.53
C ILE A 12 2.05 12.53 1.68
N LYS A 13 3.07 12.15 2.46
CA LYS A 13 2.90 11.22 3.58
C LYS A 13 3.46 11.80 4.86
N PHE A 14 2.79 11.40 5.95
CA PHE A 14 3.21 11.75 7.30
C PHE A 14 3.14 10.50 8.18
N LYS A 15 4.08 10.40 9.10
CA LYS A 15 4.08 9.38 10.16
C LYS A 15 3.84 10.10 11.48
N ILE A 16 2.81 9.71 12.18
CA ILE A 16 2.40 10.35 13.43
C ILE A 16 2.44 9.30 14.53
N PHE A 17 3.23 9.54 15.55
CA PHE A 17 3.30 8.65 16.71
C PHE A 17 2.03 8.76 17.56
N ILE A 18 1.64 7.67 18.22
CA ILE A 18 0.41 7.60 19.03
C ILE A 18 0.40 8.68 20.11
N LYS A 19 1.55 9.03 20.70
CA LYS A 19 1.67 10.13 21.68
C LYS A 19 1.23 11.49 21.13
N ASP A 20 1.32 11.70 19.82
CA ASP A 20 0.98 12.96 19.16
C ASP A 20 -0.37 12.91 18.43
N ILE A 21 -1.11 11.80 18.58
CA ILE A 21 -2.34 11.56 17.83
C ILE A 21 -3.43 12.58 18.12
N GLY A 22 -3.49 13.09 19.35
CA GLY A 22 -4.43 14.15 19.75
C GLY A 22 -4.23 15.44 18.97
N LYS A 23 -2.99 15.85 18.73
CA LYS A 23 -2.67 17.04 17.90
C LYS A 23 -3.16 16.85 16.46
N PHE A 24 -3.01 15.63 15.93
CA PHE A 24 -3.49 15.32 14.58
C PHE A 24 -5.02 15.39 14.50
N TYR A 25 -5.75 14.78 15.42
CA TYR A 25 -7.22 14.80 15.37
C TYR A 25 -7.78 16.20 15.65
N SER A 26 -7.16 16.99 16.50
CA SER A 26 -7.53 18.39 16.69
C SER A 26 -7.37 19.20 15.40
N TRP A 27 -6.28 18.98 14.67
CA TRP A 27 -6.10 19.59 13.35
C TRP A 27 -7.13 19.08 12.35
N LEU A 28 -7.38 17.75 12.29
CA LEU A 28 -8.31 17.14 11.36
C LEU A 28 -9.74 17.67 11.58
N TYR A 29 -10.15 17.83 12.83
CA TYR A 29 -11.47 18.35 13.20
C TYR A 29 -11.69 19.79 12.66
N ASN A 30 -10.66 20.62 12.74
CA ASN A 30 -10.68 22.00 12.26
C ASN A 30 -10.33 22.15 10.77
N SER A 31 -10.07 21.04 10.08
CA SER A 31 -9.71 21.02 8.67
C SER A 31 -10.93 20.86 7.76
N PRO A 32 -10.81 21.20 6.47
CA PRO A 32 -11.91 21.01 5.50
C PRO A 32 -12.12 19.55 5.07
N PHE A 33 -11.60 18.58 5.82
CA PHE A 33 -11.76 17.16 5.50
C PHE A 33 -12.95 16.53 6.22
N LYS A 34 -13.81 15.85 5.46
CA LYS A 34 -14.94 15.09 5.99
C LYS A 34 -14.80 13.61 5.67
N LYS A 35 -15.27 12.76 6.57
CA LYS A 35 -15.29 11.31 6.36
C LYS A 35 -16.16 10.97 5.15
N LYS A 36 -15.62 10.17 4.22
CA LYS A 36 -16.30 9.87 2.95
C LYS A 36 -16.86 8.46 2.90
N TYR A 37 -16.12 7.48 3.42
CA TYR A 37 -16.48 6.07 3.35
C TYR A 37 -16.29 5.40 4.70
N ASN A 38 -16.92 4.23 4.87
CA ASN A 38 -16.67 3.37 6.01
C ASN A 38 -15.20 2.94 6.06
N ASN A 39 -14.72 2.69 7.26
CA ASN A 39 -13.40 2.11 7.46
C ASN A 39 -13.38 0.70 6.87
N ARG A 40 -12.21 0.25 6.42
CA ARG A 40 -12.03 -1.12 5.97
C ARG A 40 -10.60 -1.60 6.17
N GLY A 41 -10.46 -2.90 6.33
CA GLY A 41 -9.17 -3.56 6.26
C GLY A 41 -8.62 -3.54 4.84
N VAL A 42 -7.35 -3.20 4.71
CA VAL A 42 -6.62 -3.18 3.44
C VAL A 42 -5.43 -4.11 3.57
N ASN A 43 -5.47 -5.22 2.86
CA ASN A 43 -4.46 -6.26 2.92
C ASN A 43 -3.71 -6.36 1.61
N SER A 44 -2.44 -6.68 1.66
CA SER A 44 -1.59 -6.81 0.47
C SER A 44 -0.54 -7.88 0.68
N LEU A 45 -0.37 -8.74 -0.32
CA LEU A 45 0.76 -9.64 -0.47
C LEU A 45 1.73 -9.01 -1.47
N TYR A 46 2.94 -8.68 -1.04
CA TYR A 46 3.97 -8.09 -1.88
C TYR A 46 4.87 -9.14 -2.50
N TYR A 47 5.22 -8.90 -3.75
CA TYR A 47 6.12 -9.71 -4.55
C TYR A 47 7.41 -8.96 -4.84
N ASP A 48 8.53 -9.67 -4.79
CA ASP A 48 9.85 -9.17 -5.15
C ASP A 48 10.70 -10.33 -5.72
N THR A 49 11.88 -10.03 -6.22
CA THR A 49 12.88 -11.04 -6.55
C THR A 49 13.43 -11.70 -5.28
N ILE A 50 14.17 -12.78 -5.43
CA ILE A 50 14.81 -13.44 -4.28
C ILE A 50 15.82 -12.56 -3.58
N ASN A 51 16.46 -11.66 -4.32
CA ASN A 51 17.47 -10.71 -3.81
C ASN A 51 16.84 -9.40 -3.29
N LEU A 52 15.50 -9.28 -3.28
CA LEU A 52 14.79 -8.07 -2.87
C LEU A 52 15.16 -6.84 -3.72
N ASP A 53 15.33 -7.01 -5.03
CA ASP A 53 15.81 -5.95 -5.92
C ASP A 53 14.86 -4.73 -5.91
N PHE A 54 13.54 -4.94 -5.91
CA PHE A 54 12.58 -3.82 -5.86
C PHE A 54 12.63 -3.05 -4.54
N ALA A 55 12.93 -3.75 -3.44
CA ALA A 55 13.16 -3.12 -2.16
C ALA A 55 14.44 -2.29 -2.18
N ASN A 56 15.55 -2.87 -2.66
CA ASN A 56 16.85 -2.22 -2.75
C ASN A 56 16.82 -0.99 -3.64
N ASP A 57 16.17 -1.05 -4.81
CA ASP A 57 15.93 0.09 -5.69
C ASP A 57 15.15 1.21 -5.00
N ASN A 58 14.22 0.84 -4.13
CA ASN A 58 13.41 1.82 -3.42
C ASN A 58 14.20 2.49 -2.28
N ILE A 59 15.06 1.75 -1.58
CA ILE A 59 15.93 2.26 -0.50
C ILE A 59 16.99 3.19 -1.10
N SER A 60 17.68 2.75 -2.15
CA SER A 60 18.72 3.52 -2.83
C SER A 60 18.18 4.72 -3.63
N GLY A 61 16.85 4.83 -3.76
CA GLY A 61 16.22 5.95 -4.45
C GLY A 61 16.33 5.90 -5.97
N GLN A 62 16.61 4.71 -6.55
CA GLN A 62 16.71 4.52 -7.99
C GLN A 62 15.54 5.19 -8.73
N SER A 63 15.83 5.81 -9.88
CA SER A 63 14.81 6.46 -10.69
C SER A 63 13.84 5.46 -11.31
N ASN A 64 14.30 4.25 -11.62
CA ASN A 64 13.48 3.16 -12.11
C ASN A 64 13.14 2.21 -10.98
N ARG A 65 11.88 2.09 -10.64
CA ARG A 65 11.42 1.27 -9.50
C ARG A 65 10.12 0.58 -9.82
N ILE A 66 10.00 -0.65 -9.33
CA ILE A 66 8.81 -1.47 -9.47
C ILE A 66 8.28 -1.82 -8.08
N LYS A 67 6.96 -1.89 -7.93
CA LYS A 67 6.27 -2.47 -6.77
C LYS A 67 5.12 -3.33 -7.27
N ILE A 68 5.10 -4.58 -6.85
CA ILE A 68 4.08 -5.54 -7.28
C ILE A 68 3.39 -6.08 -6.03
N ARG A 69 2.06 -6.13 -6.05
CA ARG A 69 1.27 -6.70 -4.97
C ARG A 69 -0.07 -7.25 -5.45
N ALA A 70 -0.56 -8.27 -4.76
CA ALA A 70 -1.97 -8.65 -4.75
C ALA A 70 -2.65 -8.02 -3.54
N ARG A 71 -3.80 -7.38 -3.72
CA ARG A 71 -4.55 -6.67 -2.68
C ARG A 71 -5.95 -7.24 -2.56
N TRP A 72 -6.43 -7.34 -1.32
CA TRP A 72 -7.84 -7.61 -1.01
C TRP A 72 -8.31 -6.71 0.12
N TYR A 73 -9.61 -6.67 0.33
CA TYR A 73 -10.25 -5.81 1.29
C TYR A 73 -11.12 -6.64 2.23
N THR A 74 -11.18 -6.21 3.49
CA THR A 74 -11.94 -6.81 4.56
C THR A 74 -12.71 -5.72 5.32
N GLU A 75 -13.66 -6.08 6.14
CA GLU A 75 -14.36 -5.11 6.99
C GLU A 75 -13.41 -4.52 8.03
N ASN A 76 -12.60 -5.37 8.65
CA ASN A 76 -11.52 -4.98 9.56
C ASN A 76 -10.27 -5.83 9.26
N ASN A 77 -9.19 -5.58 9.97
CA ASN A 77 -7.91 -6.28 9.76
C ASN A 77 -7.51 -7.13 10.97
N GLU A 78 -8.46 -7.79 11.63
CA GLU A 78 -8.17 -8.57 12.84
C GLU A 78 -7.48 -9.91 12.54
N ASN A 79 -7.83 -10.55 11.43
CA ASN A 79 -7.40 -11.91 11.10
C ASN A 79 -7.01 -12.07 9.63
N PHE A 80 -6.04 -11.26 9.18
CA PHE A 80 -5.76 -11.11 7.74
C PHE A 80 -5.33 -12.40 7.02
N LEU A 81 -4.76 -13.42 7.72
CA LEU A 81 -4.44 -14.72 7.10
C LEU A 81 -5.69 -15.56 6.84
N ASN A 82 -6.63 -15.59 7.78
CA ASN A 82 -7.91 -16.26 7.56
C ASN A 82 -8.70 -15.56 6.45
N GLU A 83 -8.72 -14.24 6.48
CA GLU A 83 -9.34 -13.42 5.45
C GLU A 83 -8.67 -13.62 4.08
N PHE A 84 -7.36 -13.82 4.04
CA PHE A 84 -6.64 -14.15 2.82
C PHE A 84 -7.11 -15.47 2.21
N SER A 85 -7.20 -16.55 2.99
CA SER A 85 -7.65 -17.86 2.50
C SER A 85 -9.11 -17.83 2.04
N ASN A 86 -9.93 -17.01 2.69
CA ASN A 86 -11.35 -16.88 2.40
C ASN A 86 -11.66 -15.88 1.27
N SER A 87 -10.71 -15.04 0.91
CA SER A 87 -10.93 -14.02 -0.11
C SER A 87 -11.05 -14.62 -1.50
N LYS A 88 -12.09 -14.20 -2.22
CA LYS A 88 -12.32 -14.60 -3.61
C LYS A 88 -11.90 -13.53 -4.62
N LEU A 89 -11.72 -12.30 -4.19
CA LEU A 89 -11.46 -11.16 -5.06
C LEU A 89 -10.13 -10.51 -4.74
N PHE A 90 -9.19 -10.56 -5.68
CA PHE A 90 -7.88 -9.95 -5.55
C PHE A 90 -7.64 -8.93 -6.66
N ARG A 91 -7.09 -7.79 -6.27
CA ARG A 91 -6.61 -6.76 -7.20
C ARG A 91 -5.09 -6.79 -7.24
N PHE A 92 -4.54 -7.18 -8.36
CA PHE A 92 -3.12 -7.07 -8.62
C PHE A 92 -2.78 -5.64 -9.04
N GLU A 93 -1.69 -5.13 -8.49
CA GLU A 93 -1.23 -3.78 -8.76
C GLU A 93 0.27 -3.81 -9.03
N ILE A 94 0.66 -3.33 -10.21
CA ILE A 94 2.06 -3.13 -10.63
C ILE A 94 2.24 -1.63 -10.73
N LYS A 95 3.02 -1.05 -9.82
CA LYS A 95 3.39 0.35 -9.87
C LYS A 95 4.82 0.46 -10.36
N ARG A 96 5.00 1.08 -11.52
CA ARG A 96 6.31 1.39 -12.08
C ARG A 96 6.58 2.88 -11.95
N LYS A 97 7.79 3.23 -11.61
CA LYS A 97 8.31 4.58 -11.71
C LYS A 97 9.52 4.54 -12.64
N LYS A 98 9.54 5.40 -13.65
CA LYS A 98 10.66 5.57 -14.57
C LYS A 98 10.97 7.06 -14.66
N ASN A 99 12.06 7.48 -14.04
CA ASN A 99 12.41 8.89 -13.88
C ASN A 99 11.25 9.67 -13.20
N ASN A 100 10.71 10.66 -13.90
CA ASN A 100 9.60 11.49 -13.43
C ASN A 100 8.21 10.89 -13.71
N TYR A 101 8.14 9.81 -14.49
CA TYR A 101 6.88 9.16 -14.83
C TYR A 101 6.54 8.05 -13.85
N SER A 102 5.28 7.93 -13.51
CA SER A 102 4.78 6.83 -12.71
C SER A 102 3.50 6.30 -13.36
N ASP A 103 3.54 5.05 -13.76
CA ASP A 103 2.37 4.34 -14.22
C ASP A 103 1.90 3.29 -13.22
N LYS A 104 0.66 2.90 -13.37
CA LYS A 104 0.04 1.88 -12.55
C LYS A 104 -0.81 0.99 -13.43
N ILE A 105 -0.40 -0.26 -13.56
CA ILE A 105 -1.19 -1.31 -14.17
C ILE A 105 -1.93 -2.03 -13.05
N PHE A 106 -3.19 -2.34 -13.27
CA PHE A 106 -3.94 -3.18 -12.34
C PHE A 106 -4.92 -4.07 -13.09
N PHE A 107 -5.13 -5.24 -12.55
CA PHE A 107 -6.17 -6.18 -12.98
C PHE A 107 -6.79 -6.84 -11.76
N THR A 108 -8.00 -7.32 -11.92
CA THR A 108 -8.76 -7.94 -10.84
C THR A 108 -9.07 -9.39 -11.23
N LYS A 109 -8.84 -10.31 -10.31
CA LYS A 109 -9.18 -11.72 -10.46
C LYS A 109 -10.18 -12.11 -9.40
N LYS A 110 -11.26 -12.75 -9.84
CA LYS A 110 -12.27 -13.37 -8.97
C LYS A 110 -12.11 -14.89 -9.11
N PHE A 111 -11.98 -15.56 -7.98
CA PHE A 111 -11.88 -17.01 -7.91
C PHE A 111 -13.24 -17.59 -7.52
N SER A 112 -13.64 -18.71 -8.16
CA SER A 112 -14.90 -19.40 -7.87
C SER A 112 -14.89 -19.98 -6.46
N ASP A 113 -13.78 -20.62 -6.09
CA ASP A 113 -13.67 -21.38 -4.85
C ASP A 113 -12.73 -20.74 -3.86
N ARG A 114 -13.04 -20.92 -2.58
CA ARG A 114 -12.13 -20.63 -1.48
C ARG A 114 -11.03 -21.68 -1.45
N LYS A 115 -9.82 -21.31 -1.13
CA LYS A 115 -8.74 -22.27 -0.94
C LYS A 115 -8.64 -22.65 0.54
N ASN A 116 -8.48 -23.95 0.78
CA ASN A 116 -8.47 -24.51 2.13
C ASN A 116 -7.20 -24.18 2.92
N SER A 117 -6.21 -23.54 2.27
CA SER A 117 -4.98 -23.15 2.95
C SER A 117 -4.36 -21.88 2.37
N VAL A 118 -3.63 -21.16 3.23
CA VAL A 118 -2.84 -19.99 2.86
C VAL A 118 -1.82 -20.34 1.76
N ILE A 119 -1.21 -21.52 1.83
CA ILE A 119 -0.20 -21.97 0.84
C ILE A 119 -0.83 -22.15 -0.54
N ALA A 120 -1.96 -22.85 -0.61
CA ALA A 120 -2.68 -23.05 -1.86
C ALA A 120 -3.11 -21.71 -2.50
N GLN A 121 -3.60 -20.78 -1.69
CA GLN A 121 -3.99 -19.46 -2.17
C GLN A 121 -2.77 -18.65 -2.69
N ARG A 122 -1.64 -18.68 -1.99
CA ARG A 122 -0.37 -18.05 -2.44
C ARG A 122 0.08 -18.60 -3.79
N THR A 123 0.10 -19.93 -3.93
CA THR A 123 0.49 -20.61 -5.17
C THR A 123 -0.40 -20.19 -6.34
N LEU A 124 -1.71 -20.13 -6.11
CA LEU A 124 -2.68 -19.69 -7.11
C LEU A 124 -2.42 -18.24 -7.54
N LEU A 125 -2.28 -17.34 -6.59
CA LEU A 125 -2.01 -15.93 -6.88
C LEU A 125 -0.68 -15.73 -7.63
N LYS A 126 0.35 -16.48 -7.27
CA LYS A 126 1.66 -16.44 -7.96
C LYS A 126 1.53 -16.90 -9.42
N LYS A 127 0.77 -17.95 -9.67
CA LYS A 127 0.46 -18.44 -11.03
C LYS A 127 -0.27 -17.38 -11.85
N GLU A 128 -1.32 -16.78 -11.30
CA GLU A 128 -2.08 -15.72 -11.98
C GLU A 128 -1.23 -14.50 -12.26
N LEU A 129 -0.41 -14.07 -11.29
CA LEU A 129 0.53 -12.97 -11.49
C LEU A 129 1.50 -13.25 -12.64
N LYS A 130 2.10 -14.45 -12.69
CA LYS A 130 3.02 -14.86 -13.76
C LYS A 130 2.33 -14.81 -15.13
N ASN A 131 1.11 -15.33 -15.24
CA ASN A 131 0.33 -15.32 -16.48
C ASN A 131 0.03 -13.88 -16.95
N GLU A 132 -0.21 -12.94 -16.04
CA GLU A 132 -0.45 -11.56 -16.41
C GLU A 132 0.85 -10.82 -16.77
N LEU A 133 1.94 -11.07 -16.06
CA LEU A 133 3.25 -10.48 -16.36
C LEU A 133 3.80 -10.92 -17.72
N SER A 134 3.52 -12.15 -18.14
CA SER A 134 3.95 -12.67 -19.46
C SER A 134 3.38 -11.88 -20.65
N LYS A 135 2.30 -11.12 -20.44
CA LYS A 135 1.72 -10.24 -21.47
C LYS A 135 2.53 -8.96 -21.69
N PHE A 136 3.50 -8.68 -20.83
CA PHE A 136 4.35 -7.49 -20.90
C PHE A 136 5.80 -7.91 -21.11
N SER A 137 6.36 -7.64 -22.28
CA SER A 137 7.74 -8.03 -22.63
C SER A 137 8.77 -7.57 -21.59
N GLU A 138 8.59 -6.37 -21.04
CA GLU A 138 9.49 -5.79 -20.01
C GLU A 138 9.41 -6.48 -18.65
N LEU A 139 8.37 -7.28 -18.38
CA LEU A 139 8.10 -7.90 -17.08
C LEU A 139 8.07 -9.43 -17.15
N SER A 140 8.02 -10.00 -18.36
CA SER A 140 7.85 -11.43 -18.58
C SER A 140 9.02 -12.28 -18.03
N HIS A 141 10.21 -11.71 -17.97
CA HIS A 141 11.43 -12.36 -17.48
C HIS A 141 11.54 -12.36 -15.95
N LEU A 142 10.66 -11.63 -15.22
CA LEU A 142 10.77 -11.52 -13.77
C LEU A 142 10.40 -12.81 -13.06
N ILE A 143 11.33 -13.32 -12.25
CA ILE A 143 11.09 -14.43 -11.32
C ILE A 143 10.76 -13.85 -9.95
N LEU A 144 9.48 -13.87 -9.60
CA LEU A 144 8.97 -13.24 -8.40
C LEU A 144 8.63 -14.26 -7.32
N ASN A 145 8.93 -13.89 -6.08
CA ASN A 145 8.49 -14.57 -4.87
C ASN A 145 7.54 -13.68 -4.09
N ASP A 146 6.61 -14.28 -3.40
CA ASP A 146 5.78 -13.62 -2.41
C ASP A 146 6.59 -13.45 -1.13
N ILE A 147 6.80 -12.22 -0.72
CA ILE A 147 7.76 -11.85 0.32
C ILE A 147 7.08 -11.59 1.64
N VAL A 148 6.09 -10.68 1.67
CA VAL A 148 5.51 -10.22 2.92
C VAL A 148 4.05 -9.85 2.76
N PHE A 149 3.25 -10.24 3.73
CA PHE A 149 1.91 -9.73 3.95
C PHE A 149 1.98 -8.41 4.72
N VAL A 150 1.15 -7.47 4.30
CA VAL A 150 0.95 -6.19 5.00
C VAL A 150 -0.53 -5.89 5.07
N GLY A 151 -1.03 -5.73 6.28
CA GLY A 151 -2.42 -5.39 6.58
C GLY A 151 -2.51 -4.10 7.41
N TYR A 152 -3.61 -3.36 7.26
CA TYR A 152 -3.90 -2.17 8.05
C TYR A 152 -5.37 -1.77 7.94
N ASN A 153 -5.88 -1.03 8.90
CA ASN A 153 -7.19 -0.41 8.87
C ASN A 153 -7.09 0.97 8.25
N ARG A 154 -7.96 1.28 7.28
CA ARG A 154 -7.96 2.56 6.56
C ARG A 154 -9.23 3.35 6.76
N GLU A 155 -9.07 4.61 7.17
CA GLU A 155 -10.11 5.63 7.17
C GLU A 155 -9.96 6.53 5.94
N TYR A 156 -11.09 7.03 5.44
CA TYR A 156 -11.15 7.80 4.21
C TYR A 156 -11.79 9.15 4.45
N PHE A 157 -11.09 10.21 4.06
CA PHE A 157 -11.56 11.58 4.13
C PHE A 157 -11.40 12.24 2.76
N GLU A 158 -12.29 13.15 2.46
CA GLU A 158 -12.26 13.95 1.25
C GLU A 158 -12.43 15.42 1.63
N HIS A 159 -11.78 16.29 0.87
CA HIS A 159 -11.90 17.73 1.07
C HIS A 159 -13.31 18.20 0.67
N THR A 160 -13.95 19.00 1.52
CA THR A 160 -15.35 19.41 1.37
C THR A 160 -15.66 20.10 0.03
N PHE A 161 -14.70 20.89 -0.48
CA PHE A 161 -14.86 21.69 -1.70
C PHE A 161 -14.05 21.16 -2.90
N SER A 162 -13.41 19.99 -2.80
CA SER A 162 -12.61 19.42 -3.89
C SER A 162 -12.51 17.91 -3.80
N GLU A 163 -13.22 17.21 -4.67
CA GLU A 163 -13.19 15.74 -4.78
C GLU A 163 -11.81 15.16 -5.19
N ASN A 164 -10.91 16.03 -5.64
CA ASN A 164 -9.57 15.64 -6.07
C ASN A 164 -8.52 15.68 -4.95
N ILE A 165 -8.91 16.08 -3.74
CA ILE A 165 -8.04 16.09 -2.55
C ILE A 165 -8.57 15.08 -1.55
N ARG A 166 -7.80 14.02 -1.32
CA ARG A 166 -8.17 12.90 -0.44
C ARG A 166 -7.12 12.70 0.62
N LEU A 167 -7.58 12.53 1.85
CA LEU A 167 -6.75 12.17 2.98
C LEU A 167 -7.13 10.76 3.45
N THR A 168 -6.15 9.90 3.68
CA THR A 168 -6.37 8.58 4.27
C THR A 168 -5.52 8.41 5.51
N ILE A 169 -6.08 7.73 6.52
CA ILE A 169 -5.41 7.40 7.78
C ILE A 169 -5.28 5.89 7.82
N ASP A 170 -4.05 5.40 7.87
CA ASP A 170 -3.73 3.97 7.97
C ASP A 170 -3.26 3.66 9.39
N LYS A 171 -4.02 2.81 10.09
CA LYS A 171 -3.81 2.39 11.47
C LYS A 171 -3.56 0.90 11.56
N ASP A 172 -3.11 0.43 12.71
CA ASP A 172 -3.00 -0.99 13.04
C ASP A 172 -2.20 -1.77 11.98
N LEU A 173 -1.05 -1.20 11.58
CA LEU A 173 -0.21 -1.80 10.56
C LEU A 173 0.35 -3.13 11.06
N SER A 174 -0.02 -4.21 10.41
CA SER A 174 0.46 -5.57 10.66
C SER A 174 1.29 -6.08 9.50
N CYS A 175 2.29 -6.90 9.76
CA CYS A 175 3.07 -7.53 8.71
C CYS A 175 3.53 -8.92 9.11
N LEU A 176 3.63 -9.82 8.13
CA LEU A 176 4.09 -11.19 8.31
C LEU A 176 4.89 -11.62 7.07
N ILE A 177 6.13 -12.06 7.30
CA ILE A 177 6.96 -12.57 6.21
C ILE A 177 6.51 -13.96 5.77
N CYS A 178 6.46 -14.17 4.45
CA CYS A 178 5.94 -15.39 3.86
C CYS A 178 6.75 -16.65 4.19
N SER A 179 8.07 -16.53 4.43
CA SER A 179 8.94 -17.64 4.83
C SER A 179 8.63 -18.20 6.22
N LYS A 180 7.94 -17.46 7.08
CA LYS A 180 7.56 -17.89 8.44
C LYS A 180 6.20 -18.59 8.51
N ILE A 181 5.48 -18.71 7.41
CA ILE A 181 4.25 -19.49 7.34
C ILE A 181 4.63 -20.95 7.00
N PRO A 182 4.14 -21.96 7.72
CA PRO A 182 2.97 -22.00 8.59
C PRO A 182 3.23 -21.81 10.09
N ASN A 183 4.46 -21.61 10.54
CA ASN A 183 4.86 -21.70 11.94
C ASN A 183 4.56 -20.46 12.80
N SER A 184 3.94 -19.42 12.24
CA SER A 184 3.67 -18.19 12.99
C SER A 184 2.20 -18.06 13.35
N LYS A 185 1.90 -18.01 14.65
CA LYS A 185 0.71 -17.28 15.14
C LYS A 185 0.85 -15.83 14.67
N ASN A 186 -0.25 -15.22 14.22
CA ASN A 186 -0.27 -13.83 13.71
C ASN A 186 0.61 -12.91 14.55
N THR A 187 1.81 -12.60 14.08
CA THR A 187 2.65 -11.60 14.73
C THR A 187 2.22 -10.23 14.21
N THR A 188 1.15 -9.71 14.79
CA THR A 188 0.84 -8.29 14.68
C THR A 188 1.97 -7.55 15.35
N ILE A 189 2.79 -6.87 14.56
CA ILE A 189 3.75 -5.94 15.14
C ILE A 189 2.95 -4.73 15.57
N ALA A 190 2.75 -4.59 16.87
CA ALA A 190 2.13 -3.40 17.44
C ALA A 190 2.95 -2.17 16.98
N ASN A 191 2.31 -1.29 16.24
CA ASN A 191 2.93 -0.07 15.78
C ASN A 191 2.46 1.09 16.66
N ASN A 192 3.38 1.88 17.13
CA ASN A 192 3.11 3.08 17.90
C ASN A 192 2.93 4.33 17.03
N PHE A 193 2.50 4.15 15.78
CA PHE A 193 2.28 5.24 14.84
C PHE A 193 1.15 4.92 13.85
N ILE A 194 0.64 5.99 13.23
CA ILE A 194 -0.28 5.96 12.09
C ILE A 194 0.40 6.59 10.87
N ILE A 195 -0.07 6.22 9.68
CA ILE A 195 0.38 6.83 8.41
C ILE A 195 -0.76 7.63 7.82
N ILE A 196 -0.50 8.90 7.55
CA ILE A 196 -1.41 9.78 6.82
C ILE A 196 -0.91 9.88 5.38
N GLU A 197 -1.82 9.69 4.41
CA GLU A 197 -1.53 9.92 2.99
C GLU A 197 -2.48 10.98 2.45
N LEU A 198 -1.94 12.09 1.98
CA LEU A 198 -2.68 13.13 1.29
C LEU A 198 -2.41 13.02 -0.21
N LYS A 199 -3.47 12.81 -0.99
CA LYS A 199 -3.41 12.66 -2.45
C LYS A 199 -4.21 13.74 -3.12
N PHE A 200 -3.63 14.37 -4.14
CA PHE A 200 -4.26 15.47 -4.86
C PHE A 200 -3.75 15.56 -6.30
N LYS A 201 -4.52 16.22 -7.16
CA LYS A 201 -4.06 16.58 -8.49
C LYS A 201 -3.16 17.82 -8.43
N GLN A 202 -2.24 17.96 -9.38
CA GLN A 202 -1.29 19.07 -9.42
C GLN A 202 -1.98 20.44 -9.42
N GLU A 203 -3.15 20.58 -10.04
CA GLU A 203 -3.97 21.79 -10.04
C GLU A 203 -4.33 22.30 -8.63
N ASN A 204 -4.43 21.38 -7.65
CA ASN A 204 -4.77 21.70 -6.27
C ASN A 204 -3.56 21.95 -5.37
N GLU A 205 -2.35 22.09 -5.93
CA GLU A 205 -1.12 22.20 -5.13
C GLU A 205 -1.12 23.42 -4.20
N ASN A 206 -1.57 24.56 -4.68
CA ASN A 206 -1.63 25.78 -3.87
C ASN A 206 -2.65 25.67 -2.72
N LEU A 207 -3.80 25.08 -2.99
CA LEU A 207 -4.80 24.80 -1.96
C LEU A 207 -4.24 23.85 -0.89
N VAL A 208 -3.59 22.78 -1.31
CA VAL A 208 -2.94 21.82 -0.39
C VAL A 208 -1.82 22.47 0.41
N LYS A 209 -0.98 23.33 -0.19
CA LYS A 209 0.03 24.09 0.52
C LYS A 209 -0.59 24.95 1.61
N ASN A 210 -1.71 25.62 1.33
CA ASN A 210 -2.40 26.43 2.35
C ASN A 210 -2.95 25.59 3.50
N ILE A 211 -3.57 24.44 3.19
CA ILE A 211 -4.04 23.48 4.20
C ILE A 211 -2.88 23.00 5.10
N LEU A 212 -1.73 22.73 4.50
CA LEU A 212 -0.56 22.20 5.21
C LEU A 212 0.19 23.28 6.03
N LYS A 213 -0.07 24.57 5.87
CA LYS A 213 0.53 25.62 6.73
C LYS A 213 0.22 25.43 8.22
N THR A 214 -0.97 24.89 8.53
CA THR A 214 -1.40 24.62 9.91
C THR A 214 -1.16 23.19 10.35
N PHE A 215 -0.66 22.32 9.45
CA PHE A 215 -0.44 20.91 9.75
C PHE A 215 0.82 20.74 10.63
N PRO A 216 0.71 20.15 11.84
CA PRO A 216 1.78 20.21 12.84
C PRO A 216 2.88 19.16 12.65
N PHE A 217 2.91 18.45 11.52
CA PHE A 217 3.86 17.35 11.30
C PHE A 217 4.64 17.53 10.00
N ARG A 218 5.87 17.00 9.99
CA ARG A 218 6.72 17.03 8.81
C ARG A 218 6.40 15.90 7.84
N GLN A 219 6.48 16.19 6.56
CA GLN A 219 6.41 15.19 5.50
C GLN A 219 7.56 14.20 5.61
N ILE A 220 7.25 12.93 5.32
CA ILE A 220 8.23 11.85 5.28
C ILE A 220 8.14 11.05 3.98
N ARG A 221 9.21 10.34 3.66
CA ARG A 221 9.13 9.21 2.73
C ARG A 221 8.72 7.97 3.52
N SER A 222 7.67 7.29 3.10
CA SER A 222 7.19 6.07 3.76
C SER A 222 6.73 5.04 2.76
N SER A 223 7.16 3.80 2.97
CA SER A 223 6.71 2.64 2.22
C SER A 223 6.37 1.52 3.20
N LYS A 224 5.11 1.11 3.25
CA LYS A 224 4.67 -0.01 4.10
C LYS A 224 5.40 -1.31 3.77
N TYR A 225 5.73 -1.53 2.49
CA TYR A 225 6.54 -2.67 2.05
C TYR A 225 7.94 -2.64 2.67
N LEU A 226 8.67 -1.52 2.51
CA LEU A 226 10.01 -1.39 3.10
C LEU A 226 9.97 -1.49 4.62
N TYR A 227 8.99 -0.86 5.27
CA TYR A 227 8.80 -0.99 6.70
C TYR A 227 8.60 -2.46 7.11
N ALA A 228 7.77 -3.21 6.38
CA ALA A 228 7.51 -4.60 6.70
C ALA A 228 8.77 -5.46 6.56
N ILE A 229 9.52 -5.32 5.48
CA ILE A 229 10.74 -6.12 5.29
C ILE A 229 11.87 -5.71 6.22
N SER A 230 12.01 -4.43 6.58
CA SER A 230 13.05 -3.98 7.55
C SER A 230 12.91 -4.60 8.94
N LYS A 231 11.72 -5.12 9.28
CA LYS A 231 11.47 -5.84 10.53
C LYS A 231 12.04 -7.26 10.54
N TYR A 232 12.28 -7.83 9.37
CA TYR A 232 12.73 -9.20 9.22
C TYR A 232 14.14 -9.31 8.61
N TYR A 233 14.47 -8.36 7.76
CA TYR A 233 15.79 -8.25 7.15
C TYR A 233 16.47 -7.02 7.74
N ARG A 234 17.78 -7.10 8.00
CA ARG A 234 18.59 -5.98 8.52
C ARG A 234 18.80 -4.93 7.42
N LEU A 235 17.72 -4.36 6.91
CA LEU A 235 17.79 -3.28 5.94
C LEU A 235 17.70 -1.95 6.68
N SER A 236 18.63 -1.04 6.42
CA SER A 236 18.56 0.34 6.89
C SER A 236 17.46 1.08 6.12
N TYR A 237 16.38 1.46 6.83
CA TYR A 237 15.22 2.17 6.24
C TYR A 237 14.73 3.26 7.17
#